data_51def8aad9ea63d18dc222ca7b4df88e
#
_entry.id   51def8aad9ea63d18dc222ca7b4df88e
#
_cell.length_a   1.000
_cell.length_b   1.000
_cell.length_c   1.000
_cell.angle_alpha   90.00
_cell.angle_beta   90.00
_cell.angle_gamma   90.00
#
_symmetry.space_group_name_H-M   'P 1'
#
loop_
_entity.id
_entity.type
_entity.pdbx_description
1 polymer ?
#
loop_
_entity_poly.entity_id
_entity_poly.type
_entity_poly.pdbx_seq_one_letter_code
_entity_poly.pdbx_strand_id
1 'polypeptide(L)'
;MRAIDVHVHVPAPSDHASTKEKENMAGYFGAGPMPHSAEEMYEKYKALDIFAVIFDIDAETTSGQPYVGNDYVASVVQKYPDQFIGFASVDPWKGALAIQELERSVKELGLRGLKLHPTTQAFMPNDPRFYPLWQKASDLHIPVLFHTGQTGVGSGTPGGGGYKLKYAHPLLLDDVAADFPELTIIMAHPAVPWQEEQLAVALHKGNVFIDLSGWSPKYFRPILIQYIGSILKDKVLFGSDYPVLQPDRWLQDFENLGLKEEVQQKILLENAKKLFGL
;
A
#
# COMPACT_ATOMS: atom_id res chain seq x y z
N MET A 1 4.32 14.20 -15.60
CA MET A 1 3.74 13.16 -14.69
C MET A 1 2.49 12.60 -15.33
N ARG A 2 2.55 11.36 -15.80
CA ARG A 2 1.41 10.67 -16.44
C ARG A 2 0.58 9.83 -15.48
N ALA A 3 1.17 9.42 -14.34
CA ALA A 3 0.50 8.61 -13.32
C ALA A 3 1.14 8.80 -11.95
N ILE A 4 0.42 8.40 -10.89
CA ILE A 4 0.93 8.31 -9.52
C ILE A 4 0.72 6.87 -9.04
N ASP A 5 1.81 6.17 -8.80
CA ASP A 5 1.82 4.82 -8.22
C ASP A 5 1.80 4.94 -6.69
N VAL A 6 0.66 4.59 -6.09
CA VAL A 6 0.49 4.77 -4.63
C VAL A 6 1.01 3.61 -3.79
N HIS A 7 1.65 2.60 -4.42
CA HIS A 7 2.04 1.37 -3.73
C HIS A 7 3.39 0.84 -4.21
N VAL A 8 4.46 1.35 -3.59
CA VAL A 8 5.83 1.03 -3.99
C VAL A 8 6.67 0.68 -2.76
N HIS A 9 7.19 -0.54 -2.71
CA HIS A 9 8.12 -0.95 -1.68
C HIS A 9 9.52 -0.45 -2.01
N VAL A 10 10.12 0.33 -1.08
CA VAL A 10 11.48 0.81 -1.26
C VAL A 10 12.47 -0.36 -1.23
N PRO A 11 13.44 -0.44 -2.16
CA PRO A 11 14.50 -1.44 -2.08
C PRO A 11 15.30 -1.28 -0.79
N ALA A 12 15.55 -2.39 -0.09
CA ALA A 12 16.40 -2.37 1.08
C ALA A 12 17.83 -1.91 0.72
N PRO A 13 18.53 -1.21 1.62
CA PRO A 13 19.96 -0.94 1.44
C PRO A 13 20.75 -2.22 1.21
N SER A 14 21.86 -2.11 0.48
CA SER A 14 22.70 -3.26 0.09
C SER A 14 23.31 -4.05 1.26
N ASP A 15 23.37 -3.46 2.44
CA ASP A 15 23.82 -4.07 3.68
C ASP A 15 22.71 -4.82 4.44
N HIS A 16 21.46 -4.70 4.00
CA HIS A 16 20.33 -5.48 4.53
C HIS A 16 20.25 -6.81 3.78
N ALA A 17 20.43 -7.92 4.52
CA ALA A 17 20.30 -9.26 3.96
C ALA A 17 18.87 -9.49 3.42
N SER A 18 18.77 -10.13 2.27
CA SER A 18 17.51 -10.64 1.78
C SER A 18 16.97 -11.67 2.77
N THR A 19 15.72 -11.51 3.19
CA THR A 19 15.08 -12.52 4.03
C THR A 19 14.60 -13.68 3.17
N LYS A 20 14.60 -14.88 3.72
CA LYS A 20 14.05 -16.07 3.05
C LYS A 20 12.60 -15.87 2.59
N GLU A 21 11.86 -15.00 3.28
CA GLU A 21 10.49 -14.61 2.90
C GLU A 21 10.46 -13.79 1.62
N LYS A 22 11.36 -12.83 1.45
CA LYS A 22 11.49 -12.04 0.21
C LYS A 22 11.88 -12.92 -0.98
N GLU A 23 12.77 -13.89 -0.77
CA GLU A 23 13.16 -14.86 -1.80
C GLU A 23 12.00 -15.79 -2.19
N ASN A 24 11.25 -16.30 -1.22
CA ASN A 24 10.07 -17.13 -1.46
C ASN A 24 8.97 -16.35 -2.20
N MET A 25 8.74 -15.09 -1.82
CA MET A 25 7.77 -14.21 -2.46
C MET A 25 8.14 -13.90 -3.91
N ALA A 26 9.41 -13.57 -4.17
CA ALA A 26 9.92 -13.39 -5.54
C ALA A 26 9.72 -14.63 -6.41
N GLY A 27 10.00 -15.82 -5.87
CA GLY A 27 9.76 -17.10 -6.55
C GLY A 27 8.28 -17.37 -6.81
N TYR A 28 7.40 -17.10 -5.84
CA TYR A 28 5.94 -17.29 -5.98
C TYR A 28 5.32 -16.42 -7.08
N PHE A 29 5.69 -15.16 -7.14
CA PHE A 29 5.17 -14.24 -8.14
C PHE A 29 5.88 -14.34 -9.50
N GLY A 30 6.95 -15.13 -9.62
CA GLY A 30 7.80 -15.10 -10.80
C GLY A 30 8.32 -13.70 -11.09
N ALA A 31 8.60 -12.93 -10.03
CA ALA A 31 9.10 -11.58 -10.12
C ALA A 31 10.39 -11.55 -10.94
N GLY A 32 10.50 -10.56 -11.83
CA GLY A 32 11.73 -10.28 -12.54
C GLY A 32 12.87 -9.88 -11.58
N PRO A 33 14.01 -9.42 -12.12
CA PRO A 33 15.11 -8.96 -11.28
C PRO A 33 14.61 -7.91 -10.28
N MET A 34 14.85 -8.15 -8.99
CA MET A 34 14.53 -7.19 -7.94
C MET A 34 15.48 -6.01 -8.04
N PRO A 35 15.03 -4.77 -7.81
CA PRO A 35 15.93 -3.62 -7.81
C PRO A 35 16.97 -3.77 -6.70
N HIS A 36 18.20 -3.40 -7.02
CA HIS A 36 19.31 -3.49 -6.08
C HIS A 36 19.48 -2.19 -5.25
N SER A 37 18.80 -1.10 -5.66
CA SER A 37 18.95 0.19 -4.98
C SER A 37 17.76 1.12 -5.21
N ALA A 38 17.62 2.12 -4.34
CA ALA A 38 16.67 3.22 -4.51
C ALA A 38 16.99 4.07 -5.77
N GLU A 39 18.24 4.09 -6.21
CA GLU A 39 18.64 4.79 -7.43
C GLU A 39 18.11 4.10 -8.69
N GLU A 40 18.21 2.77 -8.78
CA GLU A 40 17.59 2.01 -9.89
C GLU A 40 16.07 2.20 -9.92
N MET A 41 15.43 2.22 -8.76
CA MET A 41 14.00 2.52 -8.65
C MET A 41 13.70 3.94 -9.17
N TYR A 42 14.47 4.95 -8.75
CA TYR A 42 14.31 6.33 -9.21
C TYR A 42 14.44 6.46 -10.72
N GLU A 43 15.51 5.93 -11.31
CA GLU A 43 15.72 6.00 -12.77
C GLU A 43 14.57 5.32 -13.55
N LYS A 44 14.06 4.19 -13.04
CA LYS A 44 12.91 3.52 -13.64
C LYS A 44 11.66 4.38 -13.61
N TYR A 45 11.28 4.92 -12.44
CA TYR A 45 10.07 5.73 -12.29
C TYR A 45 10.16 7.05 -13.07
N LYS A 46 11.33 7.65 -13.08
CA LYS A 46 11.62 8.85 -13.89
C LYS A 46 11.48 8.58 -15.40
N ALA A 47 12.05 7.48 -15.88
CA ALA A 47 11.94 7.10 -17.29
C ALA A 47 10.48 6.83 -17.71
N LEU A 48 9.65 6.37 -16.81
CA LEU A 48 8.23 6.10 -17.03
C LEU A 48 7.33 7.34 -16.85
N ASP A 49 7.87 8.47 -16.38
CA ASP A 49 7.12 9.68 -16.00
C ASP A 49 6.02 9.39 -14.95
N ILE A 50 6.32 8.51 -13.95
CA ILE A 50 5.42 8.09 -12.89
C ILE A 50 5.94 8.61 -11.55
N PHE A 51 5.15 9.39 -10.82
CA PHE A 51 5.40 9.75 -9.43
C PHE A 51 5.03 8.60 -8.50
N ALA A 52 5.70 8.43 -7.36
CA ALA A 52 5.39 7.30 -6.50
C ALA A 52 5.30 7.62 -5.01
N VAL A 53 4.47 6.83 -4.31
CA VAL A 53 4.41 6.74 -2.85
C VAL A 53 5.24 5.53 -2.42
N ILE A 54 6.34 5.79 -1.70
CA ILE A 54 7.29 4.75 -1.29
C ILE A 54 7.22 4.48 0.21
N PHE A 55 7.42 3.23 0.61
CA PHE A 55 7.40 2.78 2.00
C PHE A 55 8.10 1.43 2.20
N ASP A 56 8.27 1.04 3.45
CA ASP A 56 8.57 -0.32 3.91
C ASP A 56 7.51 -0.76 4.93
N ILE A 57 7.67 -1.93 5.55
CA ILE A 57 6.74 -2.48 6.56
C ILE A 57 7.51 -2.88 7.81
N ASP A 58 7.18 -2.22 8.94
CA ASP A 58 7.66 -2.62 10.26
C ASP A 58 6.79 -3.76 10.83
N ALA A 59 7.28 -4.98 10.72
CA ALA A 59 6.67 -6.18 11.33
C ALA A 59 7.64 -6.87 12.32
N GLU A 60 8.50 -6.09 12.98
CA GLU A 60 9.58 -6.60 13.79
C GLU A 60 9.10 -7.52 14.91
N THR A 61 8.02 -7.16 15.62
CA THR A 61 7.47 -7.98 16.72
C THR A 61 7.04 -9.37 16.28
N THR A 62 6.51 -9.50 15.05
CA THR A 62 5.99 -10.78 14.55
C THR A 62 7.01 -11.57 13.76
N SER A 63 7.86 -10.91 13.01
CA SER A 63 8.87 -11.53 12.15
C SER A 63 10.21 -11.78 12.87
N GLY A 64 10.51 -10.98 13.89
CA GLY A 64 11.85 -10.92 14.52
C GLY A 64 12.92 -10.34 13.59
N GLN A 65 12.53 -9.77 12.45
CA GLN A 65 13.46 -9.20 11.46
C GLN A 65 13.39 -7.68 11.53
N PRO A 66 14.54 -6.98 11.49
CA PRO A 66 14.56 -5.54 11.39
C PRO A 66 14.00 -5.09 10.04
N TYR A 67 13.32 -3.94 10.03
CA TYR A 67 12.91 -3.27 8.79
C TYR A 67 13.89 -2.14 8.44
N VAL A 68 13.81 -1.62 7.21
CA VAL A 68 14.79 -0.59 6.74
C VAL A 68 14.66 0.76 7.47
N GLY A 69 13.51 1.03 8.07
CA GLY A 69 13.26 2.21 8.88
C GLY A 69 12.69 3.41 8.14
N ASN A 70 11.93 4.22 8.87
CA ASN A 70 11.32 5.44 8.35
C ASN A 70 12.39 6.48 7.96
N ASP A 71 13.52 6.51 8.66
CA ASP A 71 14.66 7.38 8.33
C ASP A 71 15.24 7.06 6.95
N TYR A 72 15.32 5.79 6.58
CA TYR A 72 15.77 5.40 5.24
C TYR A 72 14.76 5.82 4.17
N VAL A 73 13.46 5.57 4.37
CA VAL A 73 12.40 6.03 3.44
C VAL A 73 12.48 7.54 3.26
N ALA A 74 12.61 8.30 4.36
CA ALA A 74 12.74 9.75 4.32
C ALA A 74 14.00 10.21 3.57
N SER A 75 15.14 9.52 3.76
CA SER A 75 16.40 9.84 3.06
C SER A 75 16.26 9.66 1.54
N VAL A 76 15.53 8.64 1.09
CA VAL A 76 15.26 8.42 -0.34
C VAL A 76 14.35 9.53 -0.89
N VAL A 77 13.29 9.93 -0.15
CA VAL A 77 12.43 11.05 -0.53
C VAL A 77 13.21 12.36 -0.60
N GLN A 78 14.07 12.63 0.38
CA GLN A 78 14.89 13.83 0.39
C GLN A 78 15.91 13.87 -0.77
N LYS A 79 16.40 12.72 -1.20
CA LYS A 79 17.30 12.61 -2.37
C LYS A 79 16.56 12.82 -3.68
N TYR A 80 15.28 12.44 -3.77
CA TYR A 80 14.48 12.48 -4.99
C TYR A 80 13.07 13.10 -4.77
N PRO A 81 12.98 14.35 -4.29
CA PRO A 81 11.71 14.96 -3.85
C PRO A 81 10.75 15.28 -5.01
N ASP A 82 11.25 15.34 -6.23
CA ASP A 82 10.49 15.54 -7.46
C ASP A 82 9.84 14.24 -7.99
N GLN A 83 10.22 13.09 -7.40
CA GLN A 83 9.78 11.76 -7.85
C GLN A 83 8.99 11.00 -6.79
N PHE A 84 9.23 11.24 -5.51
CA PHE A 84 8.68 10.44 -4.42
C PHE A 84 8.10 11.26 -3.27
N ILE A 85 7.02 10.74 -2.69
CA ILE A 85 6.64 10.99 -1.29
C ILE A 85 6.75 9.68 -0.50
N GLY A 86 6.95 9.77 0.81
CA GLY A 86 7.10 8.62 1.67
C GLY A 86 5.92 8.42 2.62
N PHE A 87 5.56 7.17 2.87
CA PHE A 87 4.71 6.79 3.99
C PHE A 87 5.55 6.15 5.07
N ALA A 88 5.21 6.44 6.32
CA ALA A 88 5.78 5.75 7.48
C ALA A 88 5.24 4.31 7.57
N SER A 89 5.97 3.46 8.26
CA SER A 89 5.42 2.24 8.83
C SER A 89 5.81 2.14 10.29
N VAL A 90 4.93 1.58 11.10
CA VAL A 90 5.18 1.31 12.51
C VAL A 90 4.62 -0.06 12.87
N ASP A 91 5.24 -0.74 13.82
CA ASP A 91 4.69 -1.98 14.36
C ASP A 91 3.64 -1.65 15.44
N PRO A 92 2.34 -1.96 15.20
CA PRO A 92 1.26 -1.59 16.13
C PRO A 92 1.43 -2.18 17.54
N TRP A 93 2.13 -3.31 17.66
CA TRP A 93 2.37 -3.97 18.94
C TRP A 93 3.33 -3.21 19.85
N LYS A 94 4.10 -2.26 19.32
CA LYS A 94 4.96 -1.37 20.10
C LYS A 94 4.17 -0.29 20.86
N GLY A 95 2.84 -0.20 20.68
CA GLY A 95 1.94 0.66 21.45
C GLY A 95 2.34 2.14 21.42
N ALA A 96 2.65 2.72 22.58
CA ALA A 96 3.03 4.14 22.67
C ALA A 96 4.27 4.50 21.85
N LEU A 97 5.23 3.58 21.68
CA LEU A 97 6.41 3.81 20.85
C LEU A 97 6.04 3.90 19.35
N ALA A 98 5.07 3.09 18.90
CA ALA A 98 4.56 3.18 17.52
C ALA A 98 3.90 4.55 17.26
N ILE A 99 3.14 5.07 18.24
CA ILE A 99 2.49 6.38 18.13
C ILE A 99 3.52 7.52 18.10
N GLN A 100 4.55 7.45 18.93
CA GLN A 100 5.65 8.43 18.96
C GLN A 100 6.44 8.40 17.64
N GLU A 101 6.74 7.20 17.13
CA GLU A 101 7.46 7.05 15.88
C GLU A 101 6.64 7.56 14.67
N LEU A 102 5.31 7.32 14.65
CA LEU A 102 4.44 7.89 13.63
C LEU A 102 4.48 9.43 13.67
N GLU A 103 4.35 10.01 14.86
CA GLU A 103 4.40 11.47 15.03
C GLU A 103 5.74 12.05 14.58
N ARG A 104 6.86 11.43 14.96
CA ARG A 104 8.21 11.82 14.51
C ARG A 104 8.33 11.72 13.00
N SER A 105 7.88 10.61 12.44
CA SER A 105 7.96 10.36 10.99
C SER A 105 7.23 11.42 10.17
N VAL A 106 6.10 11.91 10.65
CA VAL A 106 5.33 12.94 9.96
C VAL A 106 5.92 14.33 10.21
N LYS A 107 6.19 14.68 11.48
CA LYS A 107 6.58 16.06 11.85
C LYS A 107 8.04 16.39 11.58
N GLU A 108 8.94 15.42 11.73
CA GLU A 108 10.38 15.62 11.62
C GLU A 108 10.96 15.08 10.30
N LEU A 109 10.46 13.93 9.84
CA LEU A 109 10.93 13.31 8.60
C LEU A 109 10.13 13.71 7.36
N GLY A 110 8.95 14.34 7.53
CA GLY A 110 8.10 14.80 6.43
C GLY A 110 7.37 13.69 5.67
N LEU A 111 7.20 12.50 6.27
CA LEU A 111 6.44 11.41 5.69
C LEU A 111 4.94 11.76 5.72
N ARG A 112 4.20 11.36 4.68
CA ARG A 112 2.86 11.89 4.37
C ARG A 112 1.73 10.87 4.49
N GLY A 113 1.97 9.74 5.13
CA GLY A 113 0.98 8.68 5.34
C GLY A 113 1.54 7.56 6.20
N LEU A 114 0.71 6.56 6.46
CA LEU A 114 1.06 5.36 7.21
C LEU A 114 0.74 4.12 6.39
N LYS A 115 1.70 3.20 6.22
CA LYS A 115 1.49 1.88 5.62
C LYS A 115 1.50 0.80 6.67
N LEU A 116 0.51 -0.09 6.61
CA LEU A 116 0.39 -1.25 7.48
C LEU A 116 0.04 -2.51 6.68
N HIS A 117 0.48 -3.65 7.22
CA HIS A 117 0.21 -4.97 6.65
C HIS A 117 -0.35 -5.90 7.74
N PRO A 118 -1.67 -5.86 8.00
CA PRO A 118 -2.28 -6.58 9.12
C PRO A 118 -1.95 -8.07 9.20
N THR A 119 -1.78 -8.74 8.04
CA THR A 119 -1.42 -10.17 8.02
C THR A 119 0.00 -10.41 8.52
N THR A 120 0.99 -9.64 8.08
CA THR A 120 2.39 -9.80 8.51
C THR A 120 2.61 -9.28 9.92
N GLN A 121 1.91 -8.22 10.30
CA GLN A 121 1.94 -7.63 11.64
C GLN A 121 1.01 -8.34 12.64
N ALA A 122 0.24 -9.35 12.19
CA ALA A 122 -0.64 -10.22 12.97
C ALA A 122 -1.63 -9.50 13.89
N PHE A 123 -2.31 -8.46 13.39
CA PHE A 123 -3.29 -7.69 14.15
C PHE A 123 -4.62 -7.50 13.39
N MET A 124 -5.70 -7.28 14.12
CA MET A 124 -7.00 -6.88 13.56
C MET A 124 -7.12 -5.36 13.63
N PRO A 125 -7.30 -4.65 12.50
CA PRO A 125 -7.41 -3.18 12.50
C PRO A 125 -8.53 -2.63 13.40
N ASN A 126 -9.63 -3.35 13.55
CA ASN A 126 -10.77 -2.98 14.41
C ASN A 126 -10.62 -3.39 15.88
N ASP A 127 -9.46 -3.89 16.31
CA ASP A 127 -9.22 -4.14 17.74
C ASP A 127 -8.96 -2.80 18.44
N PRO A 128 -9.76 -2.46 19.50
CA PRO A 128 -9.65 -1.17 20.19
C PRO A 128 -8.26 -0.85 20.75
N ARG A 129 -7.40 -1.86 20.94
CA ARG A 129 -6.01 -1.65 21.38
C ARG A 129 -5.21 -0.78 20.40
N PHE A 130 -5.56 -0.79 19.12
CA PHE A 130 -4.86 -0.05 18.08
C PHE A 130 -5.54 1.28 17.74
N TYR A 131 -6.70 1.58 18.29
CA TYR A 131 -7.45 2.82 18.07
C TYR A 131 -6.65 4.09 18.41
N PRO A 132 -5.78 4.11 19.43
CA PRO A 132 -4.91 5.27 19.68
C PRO A 132 -3.96 5.59 18.49
N LEU A 133 -3.58 4.58 17.69
CA LEU A 133 -2.79 4.79 16.48
C LEU A 133 -3.63 5.42 15.35
N TRP A 134 -4.89 4.97 15.20
CA TRP A 134 -5.83 5.56 14.23
C TRP A 134 -6.18 7.00 14.60
N GLN A 135 -6.39 7.27 15.88
CA GLN A 135 -6.59 8.63 16.36
C GLN A 135 -5.40 9.52 16.05
N LYS A 136 -4.17 9.05 16.30
CA LYS A 136 -2.96 9.82 15.96
C LYS A 136 -2.84 10.08 14.46
N ALA A 137 -3.12 9.10 13.60
CA ALA A 137 -3.09 9.30 12.14
C ALA A 137 -4.16 10.34 11.69
N SER A 138 -5.35 10.29 12.29
CA SER A 138 -6.41 11.27 12.07
C SER A 138 -6.00 12.68 12.51
N ASP A 139 -5.43 12.83 13.71
CA ASP A 139 -4.94 14.11 14.25
C ASP A 139 -3.81 14.71 13.39
N LEU A 140 -3.01 13.86 12.78
CA LEU A 140 -1.94 14.25 11.85
C LEU A 140 -2.45 14.52 10.42
N HIS A 141 -3.74 14.28 10.15
CA HIS A 141 -4.37 14.43 8.83
C HIS A 141 -3.65 13.63 7.73
N ILE A 142 -3.17 12.44 8.04
CA ILE A 142 -2.50 11.56 7.09
C ILE A 142 -3.36 10.34 6.74
N PRO A 143 -3.32 9.86 5.49
CA PRO A 143 -3.99 8.63 5.11
C PRO A 143 -3.28 7.40 5.68
N VAL A 144 -4.06 6.33 5.88
CA VAL A 144 -3.54 5.01 6.26
C VAL A 144 -3.81 4.01 5.14
N LEU A 145 -2.75 3.42 4.60
CA LEU A 145 -2.78 2.38 3.57
C LEU A 145 -2.67 1.01 4.24
N PHE A 146 -3.75 0.25 4.23
CA PHE A 146 -3.81 -1.11 4.78
C PHE A 146 -3.72 -2.15 3.66
N HIS A 147 -2.87 -3.16 3.83
CA HIS A 147 -2.96 -4.38 3.04
C HIS A 147 -4.31 -5.05 3.28
N THR A 148 -5.02 -5.47 2.21
CA THR A 148 -6.28 -6.22 2.28
C THR A 148 -6.28 -7.43 1.33
N GLY A 149 -7.02 -8.47 1.72
CA GLY A 149 -7.11 -9.70 0.94
C GLY A 149 -5.97 -10.69 1.22
N GLN A 150 -5.79 -11.61 0.27
CA GLN A 150 -4.68 -12.57 0.34
C GLN A 150 -3.34 -11.88 0.14
N THR A 151 -2.27 -12.51 0.66
CA THR A 151 -0.90 -12.04 0.52
C THR A 151 -0.02 -13.10 -0.14
N GLY A 152 1.04 -12.64 -0.84
CA GLY A 152 2.11 -13.51 -1.31
C GLY A 152 3.03 -14.01 -0.19
N VAL A 153 3.05 -13.28 0.95
CA VAL A 153 3.88 -13.67 2.10
C VAL A 153 3.41 -15.00 2.66
N GLY A 154 4.32 -15.98 2.74
CA GLY A 154 4.03 -17.33 3.19
C GLY A 154 3.30 -18.22 2.17
N SER A 155 2.90 -17.70 1.01
CA SER A 155 2.21 -18.49 -0.02
C SER A 155 3.05 -19.69 -0.49
N GLY A 156 2.38 -20.83 -0.65
CA GLY A 156 3.04 -22.09 -1.07
C GLY A 156 3.83 -22.81 0.03
N THR A 157 3.95 -22.23 1.23
CA THR A 157 4.63 -22.88 2.36
C THR A 157 3.63 -23.62 3.28
N PRO A 158 4.05 -24.66 4.01
CA PRO A 158 3.18 -25.35 4.95
C PRO A 158 2.58 -24.39 5.99
N GLY A 159 1.25 -24.46 6.15
CA GLY A 159 0.53 -23.55 7.05
C GLY A 159 0.60 -22.06 6.67
N GLY A 160 0.97 -21.75 5.42
CA GLY A 160 1.14 -20.36 4.97
C GLY A 160 2.23 -19.62 5.74
N GLY A 161 3.28 -20.32 6.22
CA GLY A 161 4.31 -19.72 7.07
C GLY A 161 3.81 -19.22 8.43
N GLY A 162 2.61 -19.62 8.86
CA GLY A 162 1.98 -19.16 10.10
C GLY A 162 1.12 -17.90 9.96
N TYR A 163 1.11 -17.26 8.80
CA TYR A 163 0.31 -16.06 8.54
C TYR A 163 -1.19 -16.37 8.45
N LYS A 164 -2.02 -15.48 8.98
CA LYS A 164 -3.49 -15.65 9.04
C LYS A 164 -4.17 -14.58 8.20
N LEU A 165 -4.75 -14.98 7.08
CA LEU A 165 -5.39 -14.07 6.11
C LEU A 165 -6.53 -13.24 6.72
N LYS A 166 -7.21 -13.75 7.76
CA LYS A 166 -8.33 -13.06 8.40
C LYS A 166 -8.02 -11.64 8.87
N TYR A 167 -6.76 -11.33 9.16
CA TYR A 167 -6.34 -10.01 9.60
C TYR A 167 -6.45 -8.93 8.49
N ALA A 168 -6.47 -9.36 7.24
CA ALA A 168 -6.59 -8.47 6.08
C ALA A 168 -8.01 -8.47 5.47
N HIS A 169 -9.03 -8.89 6.23
CA HIS A 169 -10.42 -8.88 5.76
C HIS A 169 -10.94 -7.43 5.68
N PRO A 170 -11.48 -6.97 4.53
CA PRO A 170 -11.90 -5.57 4.34
C PRO A 170 -12.94 -5.07 5.34
N LEU A 171 -13.85 -5.93 5.82
CA LEU A 171 -14.86 -5.53 6.82
C LEU A 171 -14.27 -5.09 8.15
N LEU A 172 -13.03 -5.45 8.48
CA LEU A 172 -12.35 -4.92 9.67
C LEU A 172 -12.07 -3.42 9.54
N LEU A 173 -11.99 -2.92 8.32
CA LEU A 173 -11.81 -1.49 8.04
C LEU A 173 -13.12 -0.72 7.94
N ASP A 174 -14.26 -1.41 7.81
CA ASP A 174 -15.59 -0.80 7.91
C ASP A 174 -15.81 -0.19 9.31
N ASP A 175 -15.46 -0.94 10.36
CA ASP A 175 -15.54 -0.49 11.75
C ASP A 175 -14.61 0.72 11.97
N VAL A 176 -13.35 0.63 11.55
CA VAL A 176 -12.38 1.73 11.69
C VAL A 176 -12.83 2.99 10.96
N ALA A 177 -13.36 2.84 9.73
CA ALA A 177 -13.83 3.97 8.95
C ALA A 177 -15.08 4.64 9.56
N ALA A 178 -15.91 3.87 10.26
CA ALA A 178 -17.09 4.38 10.95
C ALA A 178 -16.71 5.13 12.23
N ASP A 179 -15.74 4.59 12.99
CA ASP A 179 -15.30 5.14 14.27
C ASP A 179 -14.37 6.36 14.09
N PHE A 180 -13.69 6.47 12.94
CA PHE A 180 -12.77 7.56 12.58
C PHE A 180 -13.19 8.18 11.24
N PRO A 181 -14.29 8.95 11.15
CA PRO A 181 -14.81 9.48 9.90
C PRO A 181 -13.89 10.49 9.20
N GLU A 182 -12.99 11.14 9.94
CA GLU A 182 -11.99 12.06 9.39
C GLU A 182 -10.72 11.35 8.90
N LEU A 183 -10.52 10.06 9.25
CA LEU A 183 -9.39 9.29 8.82
C LEU A 183 -9.57 8.80 7.38
N THR A 184 -8.67 9.19 6.49
CA THR A 184 -8.64 8.61 5.14
C THR A 184 -8.00 7.22 5.18
N ILE A 185 -8.74 6.21 4.70
CA ILE A 185 -8.30 4.82 4.62
C ILE A 185 -8.14 4.41 3.16
N ILE A 186 -7.02 3.78 2.84
CA ILE A 186 -6.78 3.18 1.53
C ILE A 186 -6.66 1.67 1.72
N MET A 187 -7.56 0.91 1.09
CA MET A 187 -7.54 -0.55 1.06
C MET A 187 -6.69 -1.01 -0.12
N ALA A 188 -5.52 -1.56 0.16
CA ALA A 188 -4.61 -2.03 -0.88
C ALA A 188 -5.10 -3.33 -1.52
N HIS A 189 -4.84 -3.45 -2.81
CA HIS A 189 -5.13 -4.59 -3.67
C HIS A 189 -6.64 -4.82 -3.94
N PRO A 190 -6.98 -5.57 -4.98
CA PRO A 190 -8.34 -6.07 -5.20
C PRO A 190 -8.76 -7.17 -4.21
N ALA A 191 -8.52 -7.01 -2.96
CA ALA A 191 -8.84 -7.81 -1.76
C ALA A 191 -9.36 -9.25 -1.99
N VAL A 192 -8.79 -9.99 -2.95
CA VAL A 192 -9.21 -11.39 -3.22
C VAL A 192 -9.01 -12.24 -1.95
N PRO A 193 -9.98 -13.11 -1.56
CA PRO A 193 -11.24 -13.39 -2.24
C PRO A 193 -12.41 -12.43 -1.88
N TRP A 194 -12.23 -11.51 -0.94
CA TRP A 194 -13.24 -10.61 -0.34
C TRP A 194 -13.43 -9.30 -1.12
N GLN A 195 -13.41 -9.38 -2.43
CA GLN A 195 -13.48 -8.21 -3.31
C GLN A 195 -14.83 -7.50 -3.23
N GLU A 196 -15.93 -8.25 -3.08
CA GLU A 196 -17.26 -7.67 -3.02
C GLU A 196 -17.49 -6.91 -1.72
N GLU A 197 -16.96 -7.42 -0.60
CA GLU A 197 -16.95 -6.73 0.69
C GLU A 197 -16.12 -5.45 0.62
N GLN A 198 -14.95 -5.49 -0.03
CA GLN A 198 -14.13 -4.29 -0.23
C GLN A 198 -14.87 -3.23 -1.04
N LEU A 199 -15.52 -3.61 -2.14
CA LEU A 199 -16.30 -2.71 -2.97
C LEU A 199 -17.47 -2.11 -2.17
N ALA A 200 -18.16 -2.93 -1.36
CA ALA A 200 -19.25 -2.46 -0.51
C ALA A 200 -18.79 -1.44 0.53
N VAL A 201 -17.66 -1.69 1.21
CA VAL A 201 -17.08 -0.75 2.18
C VAL A 201 -16.69 0.56 1.48
N ALA A 202 -15.96 0.50 0.37
CA ALA A 202 -15.55 1.69 -0.37
C ALA A 202 -16.73 2.52 -0.89
N LEU A 203 -17.82 1.86 -1.29
CA LEU A 203 -19.04 2.52 -1.73
C LEU A 203 -19.77 3.19 -0.56
N HIS A 204 -19.86 2.52 0.58
CA HIS A 204 -20.60 2.97 1.74
C HIS A 204 -19.87 4.08 2.53
N LYS A 205 -18.55 4.02 2.66
CA LYS A 205 -17.74 4.93 3.46
C LYS A 205 -17.13 6.05 2.59
N GLY A 206 -17.44 7.30 2.89
CA GLY A 206 -16.89 8.47 2.17
C GLY A 206 -15.37 8.59 2.23
N ASN A 207 -14.79 8.16 3.35
CA ASN A 207 -13.36 8.26 3.69
C ASN A 207 -12.53 7.02 3.30
N VAL A 208 -13.08 6.04 2.56
CA VAL A 208 -12.38 4.82 2.16
C VAL A 208 -12.12 4.80 0.65
N PHE A 209 -10.88 4.52 0.26
CA PHE A 209 -10.39 4.39 -1.11
C PHE A 209 -9.86 2.98 -1.36
N ILE A 210 -9.66 2.61 -2.63
CA ILE A 210 -9.05 1.34 -3.04
C ILE A 210 -7.82 1.64 -3.90
N ASP A 211 -6.71 0.97 -3.64
CA ASP A 211 -5.58 0.90 -4.55
C ASP A 211 -5.59 -0.45 -5.29
N LEU A 212 -5.31 -0.43 -6.58
CA LEU A 212 -5.40 -1.60 -7.46
C LEU A 212 -4.09 -2.39 -7.60
N SER A 213 -3.17 -2.22 -6.67
CA SER A 213 -1.84 -2.85 -6.70
C SER A 213 -1.85 -4.37 -6.50
N GLY A 214 -0.71 -5.01 -6.67
CA GLY A 214 -0.49 -6.43 -6.35
C GLY A 214 -1.12 -7.44 -7.31
N TRP A 215 -1.94 -6.98 -8.24
CA TRP A 215 -2.58 -7.79 -9.26
C TRP A 215 -2.43 -7.15 -10.63
N SER A 216 -2.05 -7.94 -11.64
CA SER A 216 -2.11 -7.46 -13.02
C SER A 216 -3.59 -7.25 -13.41
N PRO A 217 -3.94 -6.10 -14.02
CA PRO A 217 -5.30 -5.77 -14.43
C PRO A 217 -5.99 -6.82 -15.30
N LYS A 218 -5.24 -7.60 -16.06
CA LYS A 218 -5.78 -8.71 -16.85
C LYS A 218 -6.50 -9.80 -16.04
N TYR A 219 -6.25 -9.84 -14.72
CA TYR A 219 -6.90 -10.79 -13.80
C TYR A 219 -8.03 -10.13 -12.98
N PHE A 220 -8.34 -8.87 -13.23
CA PHE A 220 -9.44 -8.21 -12.53
C PHE A 220 -10.75 -8.88 -12.85
N ARG A 221 -11.55 -9.14 -11.82
CA ARG A 221 -12.87 -9.72 -11.98
C ARG A 221 -13.82 -8.72 -12.63
N PRO A 222 -14.81 -9.19 -13.44
CA PRO A 222 -15.78 -8.30 -14.10
C PRO A 222 -16.46 -7.32 -13.16
N ILE A 223 -16.81 -7.75 -11.96
CA ILE A 223 -17.44 -6.89 -10.94
C ILE A 223 -16.53 -5.71 -10.55
N LEU A 224 -15.23 -5.93 -10.37
CA LEU A 224 -14.28 -4.85 -10.09
C LEU A 224 -14.25 -3.85 -11.24
N ILE A 225 -14.10 -4.35 -12.48
CA ILE A 225 -14.03 -3.50 -13.69
C ILE A 225 -15.31 -2.65 -13.81
N GLN A 226 -16.47 -3.24 -13.55
CA GLN A 226 -17.76 -2.54 -13.56
C GLN A 226 -17.79 -1.39 -12.55
N TYR A 227 -17.34 -1.62 -11.30
CA TYR A 227 -17.40 -0.63 -10.23
C TYR A 227 -16.37 0.49 -10.43
N ILE A 228 -15.12 0.18 -10.77
CA ILE A 228 -14.09 1.18 -11.02
C ILE A 228 -14.37 2.00 -12.29
N GLY A 229 -15.05 1.40 -13.28
CA GLY A 229 -15.48 2.09 -14.50
C GLY A 229 -16.70 3.00 -14.33
N SER A 230 -17.34 2.99 -13.16
CA SER A 230 -18.60 3.71 -12.92
C SER A 230 -18.64 4.40 -11.56
N ILE A 231 -19.28 3.79 -10.57
CA ILE A 231 -19.64 4.41 -9.29
C ILE A 231 -18.46 4.62 -8.34
N LEU A 232 -17.37 3.87 -8.47
CA LEU A 232 -16.15 4.03 -7.67
C LEU A 232 -15.00 4.73 -8.41
N LYS A 233 -15.22 5.25 -9.63
CA LYS A 233 -14.17 5.88 -10.45
C LYS A 233 -13.40 7.00 -9.74
N ASP A 234 -14.01 7.68 -8.76
CA ASP A 234 -13.41 8.78 -8.01
C ASP A 234 -12.73 8.33 -6.69
N LYS A 235 -12.75 7.01 -6.41
CA LYS A 235 -12.26 6.43 -5.14
C LYS A 235 -11.22 5.33 -5.33
N VAL A 236 -10.73 5.18 -6.55
CA VAL A 236 -9.78 4.13 -6.91
C VAL A 236 -8.48 4.75 -7.38
N LEU A 237 -7.36 4.15 -6.97
CA LEU A 237 -6.01 4.64 -7.17
C LEU A 237 -5.19 3.59 -7.94
N PHE A 238 -4.26 4.06 -8.76
CA PHE A 238 -3.25 3.21 -9.36
C PHE A 238 -2.17 2.86 -8.33
N GLY A 239 -1.85 1.59 -8.21
CA GLY A 239 -0.71 1.06 -7.50
C GLY A 239 -0.14 -0.14 -8.25
N SER A 240 1.18 -0.30 -8.27
CA SER A 240 1.81 -1.47 -8.90
C SER A 240 2.10 -2.59 -7.92
N ASP A 241 2.47 -2.28 -6.68
CA ASP A 241 3.12 -3.20 -5.73
C ASP A 241 4.57 -3.55 -6.15
N TYR A 242 5.24 -2.54 -6.76
CA TYR A 242 6.65 -2.67 -7.11
C TYR A 242 7.49 -3.03 -5.86
N PRO A 243 8.45 -3.94 -5.97
CA PRO A 243 9.03 -4.50 -7.19
C PRO A 243 8.36 -5.80 -7.67
N VAL A 244 7.38 -6.33 -6.97
CA VAL A 244 6.70 -7.60 -7.30
C VAL A 244 6.03 -7.52 -8.68
N LEU A 245 5.33 -6.43 -8.95
CA LEU A 245 4.76 -6.16 -10.27
C LEU A 245 5.32 -4.85 -10.82
N GLN A 246 5.81 -4.93 -12.05
CA GLN A 246 6.44 -3.78 -12.72
C GLN A 246 5.37 -2.78 -13.18
N PRO A 247 5.54 -1.45 -12.93
CA PRO A 247 4.52 -0.45 -13.22
C PRO A 247 4.21 -0.32 -14.72
N ASP A 248 5.19 -0.46 -15.59
CA ASP A 248 5.01 -0.46 -17.04
C ASP A 248 4.13 -1.61 -17.53
N ARG A 249 4.34 -2.81 -17.00
CA ARG A 249 3.50 -3.98 -17.29
C ARG A 249 2.07 -3.78 -16.76
N TRP A 250 1.93 -3.25 -15.54
CA TRP A 250 0.62 -2.99 -14.96
C TRP A 250 -0.17 -1.99 -15.82
N LEU A 251 0.45 -0.89 -16.25
CA LEU A 251 -0.18 0.12 -17.09
C LEU A 251 -0.62 -0.45 -18.43
N GLN A 252 0.22 -1.27 -19.07
CA GLN A 252 -0.13 -1.94 -20.32
C GLN A 252 -1.36 -2.84 -20.17
N ASP A 253 -1.41 -3.64 -19.10
CA ASP A 253 -2.56 -4.50 -18.83
C ASP A 253 -3.83 -3.68 -18.48
N PHE A 254 -3.68 -2.51 -17.84
CA PHE A 254 -4.77 -1.61 -17.49
C PHE A 254 -5.39 -0.92 -18.72
N GLU A 255 -4.59 -0.47 -19.65
CA GLU A 255 -5.06 0.10 -20.93
C GLU A 255 -5.96 -0.88 -21.70
N ASN A 256 -5.67 -2.18 -21.59
CA ASN A 256 -6.45 -3.25 -22.25
C ASN A 256 -7.81 -3.53 -21.59
N LEU A 257 -8.15 -2.93 -20.45
CA LEU A 257 -9.48 -3.10 -19.82
C LEU A 257 -10.60 -2.40 -20.58
N GLY A 258 -10.30 -1.50 -21.50
CA GLY A 258 -11.29 -0.76 -22.30
C GLY A 258 -12.12 0.25 -21.49
N LEU A 259 -11.61 0.73 -20.35
CA LEU A 259 -12.22 1.80 -19.58
C LEU A 259 -12.17 3.13 -20.39
N LYS A 260 -13.17 4.00 -20.16
CA LYS A 260 -13.18 5.33 -20.76
C LYS A 260 -11.95 6.13 -20.34
N GLU A 261 -11.40 6.94 -21.23
CA GLU A 261 -10.20 7.75 -21.00
C GLU A 261 -10.32 8.62 -19.72
N GLU A 262 -11.47 9.28 -19.53
CA GLU A 262 -11.77 10.05 -18.30
C GLU A 262 -11.60 9.22 -17.02
N VAL A 263 -12.04 7.95 -17.06
CA VAL A 263 -11.93 7.05 -15.91
C VAL A 263 -10.47 6.62 -15.69
N GLN A 264 -9.76 6.33 -16.78
CA GLN A 264 -8.34 6.00 -16.69
C GLN A 264 -7.53 7.15 -16.09
N GLN A 265 -7.75 8.39 -16.53
CA GLN A 265 -7.09 9.59 -16.00
C GLN A 265 -7.34 9.76 -14.50
N LYS A 266 -8.57 9.56 -14.05
CA LYS A 266 -8.92 9.61 -12.62
C LYS A 266 -8.13 8.58 -11.80
N ILE A 267 -8.16 7.32 -12.24
CA ILE A 267 -7.50 6.22 -11.52
C ILE A 267 -5.99 6.37 -11.53
N LEU A 268 -5.42 6.74 -12.67
CA LEU A 268 -3.95 6.83 -12.84
C LEU A 268 -3.35 8.07 -12.17
N LEU A 269 -4.10 9.17 -12.08
CA LEU A 269 -3.50 10.45 -11.71
C LEU A 269 -4.37 11.31 -10.78
N GLU A 270 -5.59 11.67 -11.19
CA GLU A 270 -6.33 12.76 -10.57
C GLU A 270 -6.76 12.44 -9.14
N ASN A 271 -7.21 11.20 -8.88
CA ASN A 271 -7.64 10.78 -7.56
C ASN A 271 -6.49 10.86 -6.56
N ALA A 272 -5.31 10.36 -6.92
CA ALA A 272 -4.11 10.42 -6.08
C ALA A 272 -3.62 11.87 -5.89
N LYS A 273 -3.63 12.69 -6.94
CA LYS A 273 -3.32 14.13 -6.83
C LYS A 273 -4.21 14.82 -5.80
N LYS A 274 -5.51 14.62 -5.91
CA LYS A 274 -6.49 15.19 -4.98
C LYS A 274 -6.27 14.70 -3.55
N LEU A 275 -6.03 13.39 -3.39
CA LEU A 275 -5.88 12.76 -2.09
C LEU A 275 -4.62 13.24 -1.36
N PHE A 276 -3.52 13.39 -2.07
CA PHE A 276 -2.22 13.77 -1.48
C PHE A 276 -1.89 15.25 -1.60
N GLY A 277 -2.73 16.07 -2.25
CA GLY A 277 -2.46 17.50 -2.45
C GLY A 277 -1.20 17.75 -3.30
N LEU A 278 -1.08 17.04 -4.44
CA LEU A 278 0.05 17.11 -5.38
C LEU A 278 -0.27 17.96 -6.61
#